data_b06e7534a5a165a3b9754547e5b73a13
#
_entry.id   b06e7534a5a165a3b9754547e5b73a13
#
_cell.length_a   1.000
_cell.length_b   1.000
_cell.length_c   1.000
_cell.angle_alpha   90.00
_cell.angle_beta   90.00
_cell.angle_gamma   90.00
#
_symmetry.space_group_name_H-M   'P 1'
#
loop_
_entity.id
_entity.type
_entity.pdbx_description
1 polymer ?
#
loop_
_entity_poly.entity_id
_entity_poly.type
_entity_poly.pdbx_seq_one_letter_code
_entity_poly.pdbx_strand_id
1 'polypeptide(L)'
;MTLISASLLSCKDDLEKVTKEFNELDIDLIHLDIMDGEFVPNHSFTYDEIKKIVNNTNKPFDVHLMVKNPENYIYDYAMLNTKFITIHYEAMNDIKVLEKIRSYGVRCGISIKPDTDVEEIYDILPLLDLVLIMSVEPGKGGQEFMPKALEKIKKLDKKIKSLGLNVLISVDGGINNNSAAMCINSGVDMLVIGSALVNSNDRKTFLEKCKQ
;
A
#
# COMPACT_ATOMS: atom_id res chain seq x y z
N MET A 1 -5.82 10.43 12.95
CA MET A 1 -6.91 9.81 12.15
C MET A 1 -6.28 8.89 11.16
N THR A 2 -6.67 7.62 11.12
CA THR A 2 -6.09 6.59 10.25
C THR A 2 -6.52 6.82 8.80
N LEU A 3 -5.56 6.81 7.87
CA LEU A 3 -5.81 6.94 6.43
C LEU A 3 -6.33 5.61 5.85
N ILE A 4 -7.16 5.70 4.83
CA ILE A 4 -7.64 4.55 4.07
C ILE A 4 -7.15 4.63 2.63
N SER A 5 -6.43 3.59 2.21
CA SER A 5 -6.01 3.36 0.82
C SER A 5 -6.83 2.18 0.26
N ALA A 6 -7.73 2.46 -0.70
CA ALA A 6 -8.65 1.45 -1.21
C ALA A 6 -8.05 0.72 -2.41
N SER A 7 -7.78 -0.58 -2.27
CA SER A 7 -7.16 -1.40 -3.34
C SER A 7 -8.16 -1.77 -4.42
N LEU A 8 -7.75 -1.59 -5.68
CA LEU A 8 -8.48 -1.99 -6.87
C LEU A 8 -8.18 -3.43 -7.32
N LEU A 9 -7.28 -4.15 -6.66
CA LEU A 9 -6.83 -5.48 -7.10
C LEU A 9 -7.98 -6.47 -7.33
N SER A 10 -9.01 -6.41 -6.48
CA SER A 10 -10.20 -7.28 -6.59
C SER A 10 -11.25 -6.79 -7.60
N CYS A 11 -10.99 -5.69 -8.33
CA CYS A 11 -11.96 -5.03 -9.21
C CYS A 11 -11.52 -5.01 -10.69
N LYS A 12 -10.64 -5.92 -11.09
CA LYS A 12 -10.00 -5.87 -12.41
C LYS A 12 -11.00 -5.79 -13.58
N ASP A 13 -12.12 -6.49 -13.48
CA ASP A 13 -13.14 -6.53 -14.54
C ASP A 13 -14.02 -5.26 -14.62
N ASP A 14 -14.14 -4.48 -13.53
CA ASP A 14 -14.99 -3.30 -13.40
C ASP A 14 -14.22 -2.03 -12.97
N LEU A 15 -12.95 -1.94 -13.35
CA LEU A 15 -11.99 -0.95 -12.84
C LEU A 15 -12.50 0.50 -12.92
N GLU A 16 -13.04 0.91 -14.08
CA GLU A 16 -13.55 2.27 -14.27
C GLU A 16 -14.76 2.58 -13.38
N LYS A 17 -15.68 1.64 -13.29
CA LYS A 17 -16.90 1.79 -12.49
C LYS A 17 -16.55 1.91 -11.00
N VAL A 18 -15.73 0.99 -10.49
CA VAL A 18 -15.36 0.96 -9.07
C VAL A 18 -14.53 2.20 -8.70
N THR A 19 -13.64 2.67 -9.58
CA THR A 19 -12.89 3.90 -9.35
C THR A 19 -13.80 5.11 -9.18
N LYS A 20 -14.87 5.22 -9.98
CA LYS A 20 -15.89 6.28 -9.83
C LYS A 20 -16.67 6.15 -8.52
N GLU A 21 -17.07 4.93 -8.16
CA GLU A 21 -17.76 4.66 -6.89
C GLU A 21 -16.90 5.02 -5.68
N PHE A 22 -15.58 4.79 -5.75
CA PHE A 22 -14.64 5.10 -4.67
C PHE A 22 -14.50 6.63 -4.41
N ASN A 23 -14.79 7.50 -5.39
CA ASN A 23 -14.83 8.95 -5.15
C ASN A 23 -15.88 9.37 -4.12
N GLU A 24 -17.00 8.64 -4.04
CA GLU A 24 -18.12 8.91 -3.14
C GLU A 24 -17.91 8.36 -1.72
N LEU A 25 -16.79 7.65 -1.52
CA LEU A 25 -16.44 7.04 -0.24
C LEU A 25 -15.44 7.89 0.54
N ASP A 26 -15.47 7.74 1.86
CA ASP A 26 -14.52 8.37 2.79
C ASP A 26 -13.19 7.60 2.82
N ILE A 27 -12.51 7.58 1.67
CA ILE A 27 -11.16 7.06 1.47
C ILE A 27 -10.20 8.20 1.14
N ASP A 28 -8.92 8.02 1.43
CA ASP A 28 -7.88 9.03 1.23
C ASP A 28 -7.10 8.81 -0.05
N LEU A 29 -6.89 7.53 -0.44
CA LEU A 29 -6.09 7.14 -1.59
C LEU A 29 -6.72 5.94 -2.31
N ILE A 30 -6.33 5.76 -3.57
CA ILE A 30 -6.57 4.54 -4.34
C ILE A 30 -5.27 3.76 -4.41
N HIS A 31 -5.29 2.51 -3.95
CA HIS A 31 -4.15 1.61 -3.95
C HIS A 31 -4.07 0.82 -5.25
N LEU A 32 -2.88 0.85 -5.85
CA LEU A 32 -2.56 0.16 -7.09
C LEU A 32 -1.49 -0.90 -6.85
N ASP A 33 -1.90 -2.16 -6.84
CA ASP A 33 -1.01 -3.31 -6.77
C ASP A 33 -0.47 -3.64 -8.17
N ILE A 34 0.80 -3.36 -8.45
CA ILE A 34 1.44 -3.58 -9.74
C ILE A 34 2.35 -4.80 -9.67
N MET A 35 2.06 -5.80 -10.51
CA MET A 35 2.72 -7.11 -10.52
C MET A 35 3.21 -7.46 -11.92
N ASP A 36 4.47 -7.91 -12.02
CA ASP A 36 5.14 -8.23 -13.28
C ASP A 36 5.22 -9.74 -13.62
N GLY A 37 4.76 -10.61 -12.71
CA GLY A 37 4.87 -12.06 -12.86
C GLY A 37 6.28 -12.62 -12.60
N GLU A 38 7.25 -11.75 -12.24
CA GLU A 38 8.63 -12.16 -11.92
C GLU A 38 8.91 -12.07 -10.41
N PHE A 39 8.53 -10.97 -9.76
CA PHE A 39 8.67 -10.81 -8.31
C PHE A 39 7.62 -11.62 -7.54
N VAL A 40 6.40 -11.65 -8.07
CA VAL A 40 5.28 -12.50 -7.63
C VAL A 40 4.72 -13.25 -8.84
N PRO A 41 4.13 -14.46 -8.68
CA PRO A 41 3.71 -15.28 -9.82
C PRO A 41 2.57 -14.71 -10.67
N ASN A 42 1.84 -13.74 -10.14
CA ASN A 42 0.67 -13.16 -10.79
C ASN A 42 1.00 -11.85 -11.53
N HIS A 43 0.16 -11.51 -12.50
CA HIS A 43 0.12 -10.20 -13.13
C HIS A 43 -1.12 -9.44 -12.66
N SER A 44 -1.02 -8.14 -12.48
CA SER A 44 -2.15 -7.27 -12.13
C SER A 44 -2.54 -6.37 -13.29
N PHE A 45 -2.46 -5.05 -13.07
CA PHE A 45 -2.83 -4.03 -14.04
C PHE A 45 -1.65 -3.67 -14.95
N THR A 46 -1.94 -3.46 -16.22
CA THR A 46 -1.01 -2.78 -17.14
C THR A 46 -1.08 -1.25 -16.92
N TYR A 47 -0.02 -0.55 -17.29
CA TYR A 47 -0.01 0.91 -17.25
C TYR A 47 -1.15 1.56 -18.07
N ASP A 48 -1.48 0.99 -19.22
CA ASP A 48 -2.57 1.50 -20.07
C ASP A 48 -3.96 1.30 -19.45
N GLU A 49 -4.17 0.24 -18.68
CA GLU A 49 -5.41 0.06 -17.89
C GLU A 49 -5.52 1.11 -16.80
N ILE A 50 -4.43 1.38 -16.08
CA ILE A 50 -4.41 2.44 -15.05
C ILE A 50 -4.64 3.82 -15.66
N LYS A 51 -4.05 4.13 -16.81
CA LYS A 51 -4.27 5.42 -17.49
C LYS A 51 -5.74 5.69 -17.82
N LYS A 52 -6.54 4.67 -18.09
CA LYS A 52 -7.97 4.84 -18.38
C LYS A 52 -8.75 5.36 -17.17
N ILE A 53 -8.30 5.06 -15.95
CA ILE A 53 -9.00 5.45 -14.72
C ILE A 53 -8.49 6.75 -14.09
N VAL A 54 -7.35 7.28 -14.54
CA VAL A 54 -6.76 8.52 -13.96
C VAL A 54 -7.77 9.67 -13.94
N ASN A 55 -8.54 9.85 -15.02
CA ASN A 55 -9.55 10.90 -15.12
C ASN A 55 -10.88 10.57 -14.41
N ASN A 56 -11.01 9.38 -13.87
CA ASN A 56 -12.22 8.91 -13.17
C ASN A 56 -12.18 9.23 -11.68
N THR A 57 -11.06 9.74 -11.16
CA THR A 57 -10.88 10.00 -9.72
C THR A 57 -10.08 11.28 -9.47
N ASN A 58 -10.43 11.97 -8.37
CA ASN A 58 -9.63 13.05 -7.78
C ASN A 58 -8.74 12.55 -6.63
N LYS A 59 -8.90 11.28 -6.22
CA LYS A 59 -8.09 10.70 -5.16
C LYS A 59 -6.68 10.43 -5.68
N PRO A 60 -5.63 10.74 -4.93
CA PRO A 60 -4.26 10.40 -5.31
C PRO A 60 -4.04 8.90 -5.25
N PHE A 61 -3.10 8.42 -6.04
CA PHE A 61 -2.69 7.02 -6.05
C PHE A 61 -1.63 6.72 -4.99
N ASP A 62 -1.74 5.54 -4.42
CA ASP A 62 -0.77 4.85 -3.57
C ASP A 62 -0.30 3.61 -4.34
N VAL A 63 0.87 3.70 -4.97
CA VAL A 63 1.37 2.69 -5.91
C VAL A 63 2.29 1.72 -5.19
N HIS A 64 1.92 0.45 -5.17
CA HIS A 64 2.68 -0.65 -4.60
C HIS A 64 3.29 -1.51 -5.72
N LEU A 65 4.59 -1.43 -5.90
CA LEU A 65 5.33 -2.13 -6.95
C LEU A 65 5.82 -3.50 -6.46
N MET A 66 5.10 -4.55 -6.78
CA MET A 66 5.49 -5.96 -6.60
C MET A 66 6.18 -6.46 -7.87
N VAL A 67 7.31 -5.85 -8.21
CA VAL A 67 8.06 -6.06 -9.45
C VAL A 67 9.55 -6.28 -9.17
N LYS A 68 10.22 -7.05 -10.02
CA LYS A 68 11.62 -7.44 -9.83
C LYS A 68 12.61 -6.28 -10.01
N ASN A 69 12.31 -5.36 -10.95
CA ASN A 69 13.16 -4.21 -11.25
C ASN A 69 12.33 -2.91 -11.14
N PRO A 70 12.07 -2.42 -9.90
CA PRO A 70 11.15 -1.31 -9.68
C PRO A 70 11.57 -0.01 -10.37
N GLU A 71 12.87 0.20 -10.62
CA GLU A 71 13.41 1.36 -11.31
C GLU A 71 12.84 1.56 -12.72
N ASN A 72 12.35 0.50 -13.37
CA ASN A 72 11.75 0.55 -14.70
C ASN A 72 10.30 1.09 -14.70
N TYR A 73 9.65 1.09 -13.54
CA TYR A 73 8.23 1.45 -13.37
C TYR A 73 8.03 2.85 -12.78
N ILE A 74 9.02 3.37 -12.04
CA ILE A 74 8.90 4.61 -11.26
C ILE A 74 8.44 5.79 -12.11
N TYR A 75 9.04 6.00 -13.29
CA TYR A 75 8.71 7.13 -14.16
C TYR A 75 7.23 7.14 -14.54
N ASP A 76 6.73 6.04 -15.06
CA ASP A 76 5.36 5.94 -15.55
C ASP A 76 4.33 6.22 -14.45
N TYR A 77 4.50 5.59 -13.28
CA TYR A 77 3.57 5.77 -12.16
C TYR A 77 3.77 7.11 -11.44
N ALA A 78 4.96 7.69 -11.43
CA ALA A 78 5.19 9.03 -10.88
C ALA A 78 4.52 10.14 -11.70
N MET A 79 4.29 9.91 -13.00
CA MET A 79 3.62 10.88 -13.88
C MET A 79 2.08 10.89 -13.72
N LEU A 80 1.53 9.99 -12.93
CA LEU A 80 0.13 9.99 -12.54
C LEU A 80 -0.10 10.92 -11.33
N ASN A 81 -1.35 11.05 -10.87
CA ASN A 81 -1.63 11.73 -9.59
C ASN A 81 -1.21 10.85 -8.39
N THR A 82 0.07 10.56 -8.28
CA THR A 82 0.63 9.61 -7.31
C THR A 82 1.17 10.32 -6.08
N LYS A 83 0.74 9.89 -4.89
CA LYS A 83 1.20 10.39 -3.60
C LYS A 83 2.36 9.57 -3.04
N PHE A 84 2.30 8.24 -3.18
CA PHE A 84 3.32 7.31 -2.73
C PHE A 84 3.68 6.32 -3.84
N ILE A 85 4.97 6.01 -3.96
CA ILE A 85 5.46 4.81 -4.65
C ILE A 85 6.20 3.98 -3.63
N THR A 86 5.70 2.77 -3.40
CA THR A 86 6.26 1.79 -2.46
C THR A 86 6.83 0.63 -3.24
N ILE A 87 8.11 0.34 -3.04
CA ILE A 87 8.80 -0.81 -3.62
C ILE A 87 9.08 -1.86 -2.53
N HIS A 88 9.26 -3.11 -2.90
CA HIS A 88 9.67 -4.14 -1.97
C HIS A 88 11.16 -4.01 -1.61
N TYR A 89 11.47 -4.12 -0.32
CA TYR A 89 12.85 -4.19 0.18
C TYR A 89 13.62 -5.33 -0.49
N GLU A 90 12.95 -6.47 -0.66
CA GLU A 90 13.51 -7.67 -1.29
C GLU A 90 13.75 -7.53 -2.81
N ALA A 91 13.22 -6.48 -3.44
CA ALA A 91 13.47 -6.13 -4.85
C ALA A 91 14.42 -4.92 -4.99
N MET A 92 14.87 -4.34 -3.88
CA MET A 92 15.74 -3.18 -3.89
C MET A 92 17.20 -3.60 -4.10
N ASN A 93 17.75 -3.35 -5.30
CA ASN A 93 19.15 -3.66 -5.61
C ASN A 93 20.12 -2.54 -5.21
N ASP A 94 19.68 -1.27 -5.26
CA ASP A 94 20.47 -0.08 -4.90
C ASP A 94 19.54 0.93 -4.19
N ILE A 95 20.01 1.46 -3.08
CA ILE A 95 19.29 2.49 -2.30
C ILE A 95 18.98 3.75 -3.10
N LYS A 96 19.73 4.03 -4.17
CA LYS A 96 19.47 5.15 -5.09
C LYS A 96 18.08 5.11 -5.76
N VAL A 97 17.43 3.96 -5.77
CA VAL A 97 16.05 3.86 -6.25
C VAL A 97 15.09 4.72 -5.42
N LEU A 98 15.34 4.90 -4.12
CA LEU A 98 14.56 5.77 -3.25
C LEU A 98 14.73 7.24 -3.61
N GLU A 99 15.96 7.65 -3.92
CA GLU A 99 16.27 9.01 -4.42
C GLU A 99 15.60 9.26 -5.78
N LYS A 100 15.56 8.23 -6.66
CA LYS A 100 14.89 8.30 -7.94
C LYS A 100 13.39 8.55 -7.79
N ILE A 101 12.70 7.85 -6.87
CA ILE A 101 11.28 8.11 -6.58
C ILE A 101 11.08 9.57 -6.16
N ARG A 102 11.89 10.06 -5.21
CA ARG A 102 11.80 11.42 -4.68
C ARG A 102 12.10 12.49 -5.73
N SER A 103 12.97 12.20 -6.72
CA SER A 103 13.32 13.14 -7.79
C SER A 103 12.14 13.54 -8.67
N TYR A 104 11.07 12.72 -8.68
CA TYR A 104 9.80 13.03 -9.36
C TYR A 104 8.79 13.75 -8.45
N GLY A 105 9.15 14.13 -7.22
CA GLY A 105 8.26 14.80 -6.27
C GLY A 105 7.26 13.86 -5.58
N VAL A 106 7.44 12.54 -5.72
CA VAL A 106 6.60 11.52 -5.10
C VAL A 106 7.23 11.06 -3.79
N ARG A 107 6.39 10.78 -2.77
CA ARG A 107 6.83 10.22 -1.51
C ARG A 107 7.25 8.77 -1.69
N CYS A 108 8.39 8.38 -1.09
CA CYS A 108 8.89 7.03 -1.26
C CYS A 108 8.57 6.13 -0.06
N GLY A 109 8.11 4.91 -0.37
CA GLY A 109 7.83 3.86 0.59
C GLY A 109 8.67 2.61 0.34
N ILE A 110 8.83 1.83 1.42
CA ILE A 110 9.36 0.46 1.37
C ILE A 110 8.30 -0.50 1.88
N SER A 111 8.10 -1.62 1.19
CA SER A 111 7.31 -2.77 1.65
C SER A 111 8.24 -3.89 2.10
N ILE A 112 7.85 -4.64 3.13
CA ILE A 112 8.52 -5.87 3.56
C ILE A 112 7.55 -7.04 3.59
N LYS A 113 8.04 -8.20 3.13
CA LYS A 113 7.28 -9.48 3.13
C LYS A 113 7.02 -9.97 4.57
N PRO A 114 6.06 -10.89 4.74
CA PRO A 114 5.76 -11.45 6.07
C PRO A 114 6.95 -12.09 6.78
N ASP A 115 7.92 -12.61 6.05
CA ASP A 115 9.09 -13.29 6.64
C ASP A 115 10.34 -12.40 6.75
N THR A 116 10.35 -11.19 6.17
CA THR A 116 11.44 -10.21 6.32
C THR A 116 11.33 -9.52 7.67
N ASP A 117 12.39 -9.52 8.46
CA ASP A 117 12.40 -8.86 9.75
C ASP A 117 12.41 -7.34 9.59
N VAL A 118 11.62 -6.65 10.43
CA VAL A 118 11.50 -5.18 10.36
C VAL A 118 12.81 -4.47 10.69
N GLU A 119 13.68 -5.11 11.44
CA GLU A 119 15.01 -4.63 11.81
C GLU A 119 15.91 -4.43 10.59
N GLU A 120 15.70 -5.15 9.49
CA GLU A 120 16.51 -5.05 8.26
C GLU A 120 16.39 -3.69 7.58
N ILE A 121 15.28 -2.96 7.82
CA ILE A 121 15.05 -1.65 7.21
C ILE A 121 15.34 -0.47 8.15
N TYR A 122 15.84 -0.71 9.37
CA TYR A 122 16.04 0.36 10.35
C TYR A 122 17.03 1.45 9.89
N ASP A 123 18.08 1.07 9.20
CA ASP A 123 19.12 2.00 8.74
C ASP A 123 18.63 2.92 7.61
N ILE A 124 17.61 2.50 6.86
CA ILE A 124 17.05 3.28 5.76
C ILE A 124 15.79 4.08 6.14
N LEU A 125 15.26 3.91 7.37
CA LEU A 125 14.07 4.65 7.82
C LEU A 125 14.16 6.17 7.62
N PRO A 126 15.33 6.84 7.85
CA PRO A 126 15.44 8.28 7.61
C PRO A 126 15.24 8.72 6.15
N LEU A 127 15.29 7.76 5.22
CA LEU A 127 15.09 7.98 3.79
C LEU A 127 13.67 7.70 3.33
N LEU A 128 12.77 7.31 4.23
CA LEU A 128 11.43 6.86 3.89
C LEU A 128 10.35 7.85 4.33
N ASP A 129 9.25 7.87 3.58
CA ASP A 129 8.02 8.57 3.95
C ASP A 129 6.95 7.58 4.44
N LEU A 130 7.09 6.28 4.07
CA LEU A 130 6.14 5.23 4.39
C LEU A 130 6.84 3.86 4.48
N VAL A 131 6.41 3.03 5.43
CA VAL A 131 6.72 1.59 5.46
C VAL A 131 5.42 0.81 5.37
N LEU A 132 5.32 -0.06 4.37
CA LEU A 132 4.20 -0.97 4.15
C LEU A 132 4.52 -2.35 4.72
N ILE A 133 3.82 -2.75 5.76
CA ILE A 133 3.93 -4.10 6.34
C ILE A 133 2.96 -5.03 5.62
N MET A 134 3.50 -6.04 4.92
CA MET A 134 2.65 -7.09 4.36
C MET A 134 2.13 -7.99 5.47
N SER A 135 0.82 -8.09 5.57
CA SER A 135 0.12 -9.01 6.49
C SER A 135 -0.43 -10.26 5.79
N VAL A 136 -0.02 -10.46 4.54
CA VAL A 136 -0.24 -11.65 3.70
C VAL A 136 0.96 -11.81 2.78
N GLU A 137 1.09 -12.96 2.11
CA GLU A 137 2.05 -13.10 1.02
C GLU A 137 1.66 -12.18 -0.15
N PRO A 138 2.62 -11.36 -0.68
CA PRO A 138 2.32 -10.47 -1.79
C PRO A 138 1.92 -11.24 -3.06
N GLY A 139 1.10 -10.58 -3.91
CA GLY A 139 0.75 -11.10 -5.23
C GLY A 139 -0.67 -11.63 -5.39
N LYS A 140 -1.50 -11.68 -4.33
CA LYS A 140 -2.89 -12.16 -4.41
C LYS A 140 -3.79 -11.48 -3.40
N GLY A 141 -4.95 -11.03 -3.86
CA GLY A 141 -6.00 -10.50 -2.97
C GLY A 141 -6.81 -11.58 -2.25
N GLY A 142 -7.61 -11.18 -1.26
CA GLY A 142 -8.58 -12.06 -0.58
C GLY A 142 -7.98 -13.07 0.40
N GLN A 143 -6.73 -12.88 0.82
CA GLN A 143 -6.06 -13.74 1.80
C GLN A 143 -6.45 -13.37 3.24
N GLU A 144 -6.29 -14.30 4.18
CA GLU A 144 -6.49 -14.06 5.60
C GLU A 144 -5.33 -13.27 6.22
N PHE A 145 -5.67 -12.35 7.11
CA PHE A 145 -4.71 -11.54 7.85
C PHE A 145 -3.77 -12.41 8.71
N MET A 146 -2.47 -12.20 8.60
CA MET A 146 -1.45 -12.86 9.40
C MET A 146 -1.15 -12.05 10.68
N PRO A 147 -1.55 -12.51 11.90
CA PRO A 147 -1.36 -11.75 13.13
C PRO A 147 0.11 -11.43 13.47
N LYS A 148 1.08 -12.15 12.91
CA LYS A 148 2.51 -11.84 13.09
C LYS A 148 2.88 -10.43 12.63
N ALA A 149 2.11 -9.82 11.71
CA ALA A 149 2.30 -8.44 11.28
C ALA A 149 2.16 -7.43 12.43
N LEU A 150 1.31 -7.70 13.43
CA LEU A 150 1.10 -6.80 14.57
C LEU A 150 2.38 -6.57 15.39
N GLU A 151 3.20 -7.60 15.57
CA GLU A 151 4.47 -7.46 16.29
C GLU A 151 5.48 -6.63 15.50
N LYS A 152 5.51 -6.79 14.16
CA LYS A 152 6.34 -5.95 13.29
C LYS A 152 5.93 -4.48 13.36
N ILE A 153 4.61 -4.21 13.29
CA ILE A 153 4.06 -2.86 13.40
C ILE A 153 4.48 -2.22 14.73
N LYS A 154 4.32 -2.91 15.86
CA LYS A 154 4.72 -2.38 17.19
C LYS A 154 6.21 -2.09 17.30
N LYS A 155 7.05 -2.98 16.78
CA LYS A 155 8.52 -2.78 16.75
C LYS A 155 8.90 -1.57 15.91
N LEU A 156 8.27 -1.43 14.72
CA LEU A 156 8.50 -0.33 13.80
C LEU A 156 8.04 1.01 14.39
N ASP A 157 6.83 1.07 14.93
CA ASP A 157 6.30 2.28 15.60
C ASP A 157 7.22 2.76 16.73
N LYS A 158 7.65 1.83 17.59
CA LYS A 158 8.62 2.13 18.66
C LYS A 158 9.93 2.68 18.09
N LYS A 159 10.45 2.08 17.00
CA LYS A 159 11.70 2.51 16.39
C LYS A 159 11.58 3.90 15.76
N ILE A 160 10.54 4.15 14.98
CA ILE A 160 10.27 5.46 14.34
C ILE A 160 10.17 6.55 15.41
N LYS A 161 9.41 6.31 16.48
CA LYS A 161 9.27 7.25 17.61
C LYS A 161 10.61 7.49 18.32
N SER A 162 11.42 6.45 18.53
CA SER A 162 12.72 6.58 19.19
C SER A 162 13.74 7.40 18.40
N LEU A 163 13.59 7.42 17.07
CA LEU A 163 14.43 8.21 16.17
C LEU A 163 13.86 9.60 15.87
N GLY A 164 12.63 9.92 16.34
CA GLY A 164 11.97 11.19 16.06
C GLY A 164 11.62 11.39 14.59
N LEU A 165 11.41 10.30 13.84
CA LEU A 165 11.10 10.33 12.41
C LEU A 165 9.60 10.51 12.16
N ASN A 166 9.27 11.06 10.99
CA ASN A 166 7.90 11.20 10.51
C ASN A 166 7.66 10.25 9.31
N VAL A 167 7.67 8.95 9.59
CA VAL A 167 7.45 7.87 8.62
C VAL A 167 6.12 7.22 8.93
N LEU A 168 5.23 7.13 7.94
CA LEU A 168 3.93 6.48 8.09
C LEU A 168 4.08 4.96 8.09
N ILE A 169 3.32 4.28 8.93
CA ILE A 169 3.19 2.82 8.93
C ILE A 169 1.89 2.47 8.22
N SER A 170 2.00 1.76 7.11
CA SER A 170 0.88 1.17 6.38
C SER A 170 0.86 -0.34 6.54
N VAL A 171 -0.32 -0.95 6.40
CA VAL A 171 -0.50 -2.41 6.41
C VAL A 171 -1.38 -2.83 5.24
N ASP A 172 -0.99 -3.91 4.55
CA ASP A 172 -1.73 -4.50 3.45
C ASP A 172 -1.87 -6.01 3.61
N GLY A 173 -3.10 -6.47 3.41
CA GLY A 173 -3.46 -7.89 3.38
C GLY A 173 -4.46 -8.31 4.46
N GLY A 174 -5.62 -8.83 4.02
CA GLY A 174 -6.65 -9.38 4.91
C GLY A 174 -7.31 -8.37 5.86
N ILE A 175 -7.27 -7.07 5.50
CA ILE A 175 -7.83 -6.02 6.35
C ILE A 175 -9.36 -6.04 6.25
N ASN A 176 -9.98 -6.17 7.43
CA ASN A 176 -11.42 -6.11 7.68
C ASN A 176 -11.67 -5.35 9.00
N ASN A 177 -12.91 -5.20 9.43
CA ASN A 177 -13.22 -4.42 10.64
C ASN A 177 -12.48 -4.92 11.91
N ASN A 178 -12.26 -6.23 12.03
CA ASN A 178 -11.56 -6.78 13.20
C ASN A 178 -10.04 -6.55 13.12
N SER A 179 -9.42 -6.87 11.97
CA SER A 179 -7.98 -6.69 11.79
C SER A 179 -7.60 -5.21 11.73
N ALA A 180 -8.47 -4.31 11.22
CA ALA A 180 -8.27 -2.87 11.22
C ALA A 180 -8.06 -2.34 12.65
N ALA A 181 -8.97 -2.65 13.57
CA ALA A 181 -8.85 -2.23 14.98
C ALA A 181 -7.54 -2.74 15.63
N MET A 182 -7.14 -4.00 15.35
CA MET A 182 -5.88 -4.56 15.86
C MET A 182 -4.66 -3.81 15.31
N CYS A 183 -4.67 -3.47 14.02
CA CYS A 183 -3.58 -2.73 13.36
C CYS A 183 -3.46 -1.30 13.89
N ILE A 184 -4.57 -0.58 14.02
CA ILE A 184 -4.61 0.78 14.57
C ILE A 184 -4.05 0.81 16.00
N ASN A 185 -4.51 -0.12 16.84
CA ASN A 185 -4.02 -0.26 18.22
C ASN A 185 -2.53 -0.65 18.31
N SER A 186 -1.96 -1.16 17.22
CA SER A 186 -0.54 -1.50 17.13
C SER A 186 0.34 -0.36 16.59
N GLY A 187 -0.27 0.75 16.10
CA GLY A 187 0.46 1.93 15.64
C GLY A 187 0.41 2.17 14.13
N VAL A 188 -0.57 1.61 13.41
CA VAL A 188 -0.76 1.84 11.98
C VAL A 188 -1.37 3.21 11.70
N ASP A 189 -0.82 3.92 10.72
CA ASP A 189 -1.30 5.21 10.23
C ASP A 189 -2.19 5.08 8.99
N MET A 190 -2.00 4.02 8.17
CA MET A 190 -2.75 3.80 6.93
C MET A 190 -3.12 2.32 6.76
N LEU A 191 -4.38 2.06 6.41
CA LEU A 191 -4.92 0.74 6.10
C LEU A 191 -5.12 0.60 4.59
N VAL A 192 -4.54 -0.45 3.98
CA VAL A 192 -4.88 -0.85 2.62
C VAL A 192 -6.02 -1.86 2.67
N ILE A 193 -7.15 -1.52 2.06
CA ILE A 193 -8.37 -2.32 2.13
C ILE A 193 -8.85 -2.65 0.70
N GLY A 194 -8.84 -3.92 0.34
CA GLY A 194 -9.27 -4.41 -0.97
C GLY A 194 -10.60 -5.19 -0.88
N SER A 195 -10.52 -6.51 -0.99
CA SER A 195 -11.66 -7.43 -1.14
C SER A 195 -12.77 -7.24 -0.10
N ALA A 196 -12.43 -6.94 1.15
CA ALA A 196 -13.43 -6.72 2.19
C ALA A 196 -14.31 -5.48 1.92
N LEU A 197 -13.71 -4.38 1.41
CA LEU A 197 -14.44 -3.18 1.02
C LEU A 197 -15.29 -3.43 -0.23
N VAL A 198 -14.72 -4.07 -1.24
CA VAL A 198 -15.39 -4.34 -2.52
C VAL A 198 -16.62 -5.23 -2.32
N ASN A 199 -16.51 -6.27 -1.49
CA ASN A 199 -17.57 -7.23 -1.20
C ASN A 199 -18.56 -6.77 -0.13
N SER A 200 -18.35 -5.60 0.47
CA SER A 200 -19.29 -5.06 1.46
C SER A 200 -20.58 -4.58 0.81
N ASN A 201 -21.72 -4.98 1.37
CA ASN A 201 -23.04 -4.49 0.96
C ASN A 201 -23.27 -3.02 1.34
N ASP A 202 -22.58 -2.54 2.39
CA ASP A 202 -22.61 -1.15 2.84
C ASP A 202 -21.17 -0.69 3.10
N ARG A 203 -20.55 -0.15 2.05
CA ARG A 203 -19.16 0.30 2.06
C ARG A 203 -18.92 1.49 2.98
N LYS A 204 -19.91 2.37 3.17
CA LYS A 204 -19.80 3.54 4.04
C LYS A 204 -19.71 3.11 5.50
N THR A 205 -20.67 2.34 5.98
CA THR A 205 -20.67 1.78 7.34
C THR A 205 -19.43 0.89 7.58
N PHE A 206 -18.98 0.14 6.56
CA PHE A 206 -17.76 -0.66 6.68
C PHE A 206 -16.53 0.22 6.96
N LEU A 207 -16.34 1.30 6.20
CA LEU A 207 -15.22 2.23 6.38
C LEU A 207 -15.27 2.96 7.73
N GLU A 208 -16.45 3.40 8.17
CA GLU A 208 -16.63 4.01 9.49
C GLU A 208 -16.14 3.09 10.62
N LYS A 209 -16.45 1.79 10.53
CA LYS A 209 -15.98 0.79 11.50
C LYS A 209 -14.48 0.54 11.41
N CYS A 210 -13.88 0.63 10.22
CA CYS A 210 -12.42 0.46 10.06
C CYS A 210 -11.62 1.64 10.64
N LYS A 211 -12.24 2.82 10.81
CA LYS A 211 -11.57 4.02 11.34
C LYS A 211 -11.69 4.16 12.87
N GLN A 212 -12.45 3.29 13.54
CA GLN A 212 -12.66 3.25 14.99
C GLN A 212 -11.61 2.36 15.67
#